data_014441eff58684d6cbe1a0a6fee2fd2b
#
_entry.id   014441eff58684d6cbe1a0a6fee2fd2b
#
_cell.length_a   1.000
_cell.length_b   1.000
_cell.length_c   1.000
_cell.angle_alpha   90.00
_cell.angle_beta   90.00
_cell.angle_gamma   90.00
#
_symmetry.space_group_name_H-M   'P 1'
#
loop_
_entity.id
_entity.type
_entity.pdbx_description
1 polymer ?
#
loop_
_entity_poly.entity_id
_entity_poly.type
_entity_poly.pdbx_seq_one_letter_code
_entity_poly.pdbx_strand_id
1 'polypeptide(L)'
;MNVEYSKDFKKSVKKLSGKMLDSVRRVVAEVKSAESIKDITDCKKLICYRNVYRIRIGDYRAFFTFHIEIVNDTVFFRYLVPRGEA
;
A
#
# COMPACT_ATOMS: atom_id res chain seq x y z
N MET A 1 -1.63 11.10 -7.10
CA MET A 1 -2.58 11.34 -5.99
C MET A 1 -1.85 11.76 -4.74
N ASN A 2 -2.50 12.46 -3.85
CA ASN A 2 -1.93 12.81 -2.54
C ASN A 2 -1.87 11.56 -1.67
N VAL A 3 -0.93 11.52 -0.72
CA VAL A 3 -0.79 10.38 0.18
C VAL A 3 -0.73 10.82 1.62
N GLU A 4 -1.29 10.00 2.51
CA GLU A 4 -1.20 10.16 3.95
C GLU A 4 -0.98 8.79 4.58
N TYR A 5 -0.40 8.75 5.77
CA TYR A 5 -0.01 7.52 6.44
C TYR A 5 -0.60 7.45 7.84
N SER A 6 -1.13 6.27 8.20
CA SER A 6 -1.55 6.02 9.57
C SER A 6 -0.33 5.77 10.47
N LYS A 7 -0.54 5.83 11.78
CA LYS A 7 0.50 5.49 12.75
C LYS A 7 0.91 4.03 12.62
N ASP A 8 -0.05 3.16 12.41
CA ASP A 8 0.19 1.72 12.27
C ASP A 8 1.03 1.42 11.03
N PHE A 9 0.74 2.09 9.93
CA PHE A 9 1.52 1.95 8.70
C PHE A 9 2.97 2.39 8.94
N LYS A 10 3.15 3.56 9.56
CA LYS A 10 4.48 4.09 9.85
C LYS A 10 5.29 3.15 10.75
N LYS A 11 4.65 2.56 11.75
CA LYS A 11 5.30 1.61 12.65
C LYS A 11 5.76 0.35 11.89
N SER A 12 4.92 -0.15 11.01
CA SER A 12 5.26 -1.32 10.20
C SER A 12 6.43 -1.04 9.28
N VAL A 13 6.45 0.12 8.63
CA VAL A 13 7.54 0.52 7.72
C VAL A 13 8.86 0.64 8.47
N LYS A 14 8.85 1.16 9.70
CA LYS A 14 10.07 1.30 10.50
C LYS A 14 10.76 -0.03 10.80
N LYS A 15 10.02 -1.12 10.78
CA LYS A 15 10.57 -2.46 11.03
C LYS A 15 11.21 -3.07 9.79
N LEU A 16 11.04 -2.45 8.63
CA LEU A 16 11.57 -2.97 7.38
C LEU A 16 12.94 -2.42 7.08
N SER A 17 13.72 -3.19 6.34
CA SER A 17 15.05 -2.76 5.89
C SER A 17 15.34 -3.39 4.53
N GLY A 18 16.41 -2.92 3.87
CA GLY A 18 16.88 -3.49 2.61
C GLY A 18 15.83 -3.45 1.51
N LYS A 19 15.71 -4.56 0.80
CA LYS A 19 14.84 -4.67 -0.38
C LYS A 19 13.37 -4.42 -0.09
N MET A 20 12.92 -4.82 1.09
CA MET A 20 11.50 -4.63 1.44
C MET A 20 11.16 -3.16 1.62
N LEU A 21 12.06 -2.42 2.28
CA LEU A 21 11.87 -0.98 2.41
C LEU A 21 11.90 -0.29 1.05
N ASP A 22 12.80 -0.70 0.17
CA ASP A 22 12.85 -0.17 -1.20
C ASP A 22 11.58 -0.47 -1.97
N SER A 23 11.01 -1.65 -1.80
CA SER A 23 9.74 -2.02 -2.43
C SER A 23 8.60 -1.14 -1.96
N VAL A 24 8.53 -0.87 -0.66
CA VAL A 24 7.52 0.03 -0.09
C VAL A 24 7.67 1.44 -0.67
N ARG A 25 8.88 1.96 -0.73
CA ARG A 25 9.15 3.28 -1.31
C ARG A 25 8.72 3.36 -2.76
N ARG A 26 8.97 2.30 -3.52
CA ARG A 26 8.58 2.23 -4.94
C ARG A 26 7.07 2.28 -5.11
N VAL A 27 6.33 1.53 -4.29
CA VAL A 27 4.87 1.54 -4.33
C VAL A 27 4.32 2.91 -3.97
N VAL A 28 4.86 3.53 -2.92
CA VAL A 28 4.44 4.87 -2.52
C VAL A 28 4.70 5.89 -3.63
N ALA A 29 5.86 5.82 -4.29
CA ALA A 29 6.19 6.70 -5.40
C ALA A 29 5.23 6.49 -6.58
N GLU A 30 4.90 5.24 -6.89
CA GLU A 30 3.94 4.91 -7.94
C GLU A 30 2.57 5.52 -7.64
N VAL A 31 2.10 5.40 -6.40
CA VAL A 31 0.82 5.97 -5.99
C VAL A 31 0.82 7.49 -6.07
N LYS A 32 1.91 8.13 -5.65
CA LYS A 32 2.04 9.59 -5.76
C LYS A 32 1.97 10.08 -7.20
N SER A 33 2.54 9.31 -8.12
CA SER A 33 2.57 9.67 -9.55
C SER A 33 1.30 9.30 -10.27
N ALA A 34 0.49 8.41 -9.72
CA ALA A 34 -0.72 7.93 -10.36
C ALA A 34 -1.80 9.02 -10.41
N GLU A 35 -2.54 9.08 -11.49
CA GLU A 35 -3.69 9.97 -11.60
C GLU A 35 -4.97 9.29 -11.16
N SER A 36 -5.00 7.95 -11.23
CA SER A 36 -6.14 7.17 -10.80
C SER A 36 -5.69 5.79 -10.36
N ILE A 37 -6.61 5.02 -9.79
CA ILE A 37 -6.38 3.65 -9.33
C ILE A 37 -5.87 2.76 -10.46
N LYS A 38 -6.29 3.01 -11.67
CA LYS A 38 -5.91 2.21 -12.84
C LYS A 38 -4.41 2.25 -13.12
N ASP A 39 -3.75 3.30 -12.66
CA ASP A 39 -2.31 3.48 -12.86
C ASP A 39 -1.47 2.77 -11.79
N ILE A 40 -2.12 2.16 -10.80
CA ILE A 40 -1.43 1.48 -9.70
C ILE A 40 -1.40 -0.03 -9.98
N THR A 41 -0.19 -0.59 -10.01
CA THR A 41 0.02 -2.01 -10.25
C THR A 41 -0.49 -2.86 -9.07
N ASP A 42 -1.15 -3.97 -9.38
CA ASP A 42 -1.65 -4.93 -8.37
C ASP A 42 -2.59 -4.34 -7.33
N CYS A 43 -3.32 -3.30 -7.69
CA CYS A 43 -4.30 -2.66 -6.82
C CYS A 43 -5.68 -3.23 -7.09
N LYS A 44 -6.31 -3.80 -6.06
CA LYS A 44 -7.64 -4.39 -6.16
C LYS A 44 -8.56 -3.84 -5.10
N LYS A 45 -9.80 -3.54 -5.50
CA LYS A 45 -10.83 -3.09 -4.58
C LYS A 45 -11.36 -4.25 -3.74
N LEU A 46 -11.57 -3.99 -2.45
CA LEU A 46 -12.21 -4.97 -1.57
C LEU A 46 -13.72 -4.89 -1.74
N ILE A 47 -14.34 -6.07 -1.94
CA ILE A 47 -15.75 -6.18 -2.34
C ILE A 47 -16.71 -5.62 -1.27
N CYS A 48 -16.41 -5.85 0.01
CA CYS A 48 -17.31 -5.50 1.12
C CYS A 48 -17.13 -4.09 1.64
N TYR A 49 -16.24 -3.31 1.08
CA TYR A 49 -15.91 -1.98 1.61
C TYR A 49 -15.93 -0.93 0.52
N ARG A 50 -16.31 0.29 0.88
CA ARG A 50 -16.19 1.44 0.01
C ARG A 50 -14.78 1.99 0.10
N ASN A 51 -14.22 2.38 -1.04
CA ASN A 51 -12.95 3.11 -1.10
C ASN A 51 -11.75 2.39 -0.48
N VAL A 52 -11.88 1.12 -0.15
CA VAL A 52 -10.80 0.34 0.42
C VAL A 52 -10.22 -0.58 -0.65
N TYR A 53 -8.91 -0.51 -0.80
CA TYR A 53 -8.18 -1.24 -1.81
C TYR A 53 -7.00 -1.97 -1.20
N ARG A 54 -6.49 -2.93 -1.93
CA ARG A 54 -5.36 -3.73 -1.52
C ARG A 54 -4.30 -3.70 -2.61
N ILE A 55 -3.06 -3.38 -2.23
CA ILE A 55 -1.91 -3.46 -3.12
C ILE A 55 -0.98 -4.52 -2.58
N ARG A 56 -0.63 -5.49 -3.41
CA ARG A 56 0.33 -6.54 -3.06
C ARG A 56 1.71 -6.17 -3.56
N ILE A 57 2.71 -6.33 -2.70
CA ILE A 57 4.11 -6.19 -3.09
C ILE A 57 4.92 -7.34 -2.52
N GLY A 58 6.07 -7.57 -3.13
CA GLY A 58 7.00 -8.55 -2.64
C GLY A 58 7.57 -9.40 -3.75
N ASP A 59 8.49 -10.27 -3.37
CA ASP A 59 9.05 -11.27 -4.24
C ASP A 59 8.55 -12.65 -3.82
N TYR A 60 9.14 -13.70 -4.35
CA TYR A 60 8.70 -15.07 -4.08
C TYR A 60 8.89 -15.53 -2.63
N ARG A 61 9.64 -14.79 -1.81
CA ARG A 61 9.91 -15.17 -0.42
C ARG A 61 9.16 -14.33 0.62
N ALA A 62 8.89 -13.08 0.30
CA ALA A 62 8.29 -12.17 1.26
C ALA A 62 7.26 -11.29 0.57
N PHE A 63 6.02 -11.44 0.97
CA PHE A 63 4.91 -10.66 0.44
C PHE A 63 4.33 -9.79 1.52
N PHE A 64 3.98 -8.58 1.14
CA PHE A 64 3.23 -7.66 1.99
C PHE A 64 1.98 -7.20 1.26
N THR A 65 0.97 -6.88 2.04
CA THR A 65 -0.26 -6.31 1.53
C THR A 65 -0.44 -4.93 2.13
N PHE A 66 -0.61 -3.93 1.26
CA PHE A 66 -0.98 -2.59 1.67
C PHE A 66 -2.48 -2.53 1.72
N HIS A 67 -3.02 -2.09 2.85
CA HIS A 67 -4.43 -1.74 2.96
C HIS A 67 -4.53 -0.23 2.86
N ILE A 68 -5.20 0.25 1.83
CA ILE A 68 -5.33 1.67 1.55
C ILE A 68 -6.80 2.06 1.43
N GLU A 69 -7.07 3.33 1.67
CA GLU A 69 -8.37 3.93 1.48
C GLU A 69 -8.19 5.15 0.59
N ILE A 70 -9.02 5.30 -0.43
CA ILE A 70 -8.93 6.43 -1.38
C ILE A 70 -10.17 7.29 -1.26
N VAL A 71 -9.96 8.54 -0.87
CA VAL A 71 -11.03 9.54 -0.73
C VAL A 71 -10.52 10.86 -1.30
N ASN A 72 -11.28 11.44 -2.24
CA ASN A 72 -10.99 12.78 -2.80
C ASN A 72 -9.53 12.93 -3.27
N ASP A 73 -9.07 11.99 -4.09
CA ASP A 73 -7.71 11.99 -4.65
C ASP A 73 -6.60 11.86 -3.60
N THR A 74 -6.94 11.48 -2.39
CA THR A 74 -5.97 11.19 -1.34
C THR A 74 -5.98 9.71 -1.02
N VAL A 75 -4.78 9.13 -1.02
CA VAL A 75 -4.61 7.72 -0.65
C VAL A 75 -4.11 7.66 0.78
N PHE A 76 -4.91 7.03 1.64
CA PHE A 76 -4.55 6.82 3.03
C PHE A 76 -3.96 5.43 3.17
N PHE A 77 -2.67 5.35 3.48
CA PHE A 77 -2.01 4.07 3.76
C PHE A 77 -2.33 3.70 5.20
N ARG A 78 -3.23 2.71 5.37
CA ARG A 78 -3.75 2.32 6.67
C ARG A 78 -2.89 1.29 7.36
N TYR A 79 -2.62 0.19 6.65
CA TYR A 79 -1.89 -0.94 7.21
C TYR A 79 -0.96 -1.53 6.17
N LEU A 80 0.16 -2.03 6.65
CA LEU A 80 1.09 -2.84 5.87
C LEU A 80 1.28 -4.13 6.66
N VAL A 81 0.82 -5.25 6.12
CA VAL A 81 0.85 -6.53 6.82
C VAL A 81 1.55 -7.60 5.99
N PRO A 82 2.27 -8.52 6.62
CA PRO A 82 2.81 -9.68 5.92
C PRO A 82 1.67 -10.52 5.34
N ARG A 83 1.93 -11.19 4.22
CA ARG A 83 0.91 -11.95 3.52
C ARG A 83 0.20 -12.99 4.38
N GLY A 84 0.94 -13.67 5.24
CA GLY A 84 0.37 -14.70 6.09
C GLY A 84 -0.60 -14.18 7.15
N GLU A 85 -0.61 -12.88 7.40
CA GLU A 85 -1.47 -12.23 8.39
C GLU A 85 -2.59 -11.41 7.74
N ALA A 86 -2.51 -11.25 6.45
CA ALA A 86 -3.53 -10.52 5.72
C ALA A 86 -4.70 -11.44 5.38
#